data_961e52df7cd5f9b80beca0511d7d5d98
#
_entry.id   961e52df7cd5f9b80beca0511d7d5d98
#
_cell.length_a   1.000
_cell.length_b   1.000
_cell.length_c   1.000
_cell.angle_alpha   90.00
_cell.angle_beta   90.00
_cell.angle_gamma   90.00
#
_symmetry.space_group_name_H-M   'P 1'
#
loop_
_entity.id
_entity.type
_entity.pdbx_description
1 polymer ?
#
loop_
_entity_poly.entity_id
_entity_poly.type
_entity_poly.pdbx_seq_one_letter_code
_entity_poly.pdbx_strand_id
1 'polypeptide(L)'
;MKLVKSLLLGTAAGIAAVAGAQAADLPSRKAAPVEYVRVCTAYGAGFFYIPGTDTCLRVGGRVRAEMGFAERWSRGADGYGTRSYGRVQLDARTQTAFGTLRAFIRQDIYSRSGFIRYG
;
A
#
# COMPACT_ATOMS: atom_id res chain seq x y z
N MET A 1 26.37 -44.11 -26.63
CA MET A 1 27.40 -43.54 -25.75
C MET A 1 27.25 -42.03 -25.59
N LYS A 2 27.02 -41.26 -26.64
CA LYS A 2 26.80 -39.82 -26.54
C LYS A 2 25.54 -39.44 -25.78
N LEU A 3 24.46 -40.21 -25.87
CA LEU A 3 23.21 -40.02 -25.15
C LEU A 3 23.36 -40.18 -23.65
N VAL A 4 24.13 -41.10 -23.18
CA VAL A 4 24.35 -41.34 -21.75
C VAL A 4 25.12 -40.18 -21.13
N LYS A 5 26.13 -39.65 -21.81
CA LYS A 5 26.88 -38.49 -21.35
C LYS A 5 26.01 -37.24 -21.28
N SER A 6 25.15 -37.02 -22.28
CA SER A 6 24.23 -35.89 -22.28
C SER A 6 23.19 -36.00 -21.18
N LEU A 7 22.67 -37.18 -20.91
CA LEU A 7 21.73 -37.43 -19.82
C LEU A 7 22.37 -37.18 -18.45
N LEU A 8 23.59 -37.63 -18.24
CA LEU A 8 24.32 -37.40 -16.98
C LEU A 8 24.60 -35.93 -16.76
N LEU A 9 25.03 -35.21 -17.78
CA LEU A 9 25.27 -33.76 -17.70
C LEU A 9 23.99 -32.98 -17.47
N GLY A 10 22.90 -33.32 -18.13
CA GLY A 10 21.61 -32.71 -17.96
C GLY A 10 21.03 -32.92 -16.55
N THR A 11 21.17 -34.14 -16.03
CA THR A 11 20.71 -34.45 -14.66
C THR A 11 21.53 -33.69 -13.59
N ALA A 12 22.84 -33.64 -13.74
CA ALA A 12 23.69 -32.89 -12.82
C ALA A 12 23.40 -31.39 -12.83
N ALA A 13 23.21 -30.79 -14.00
CA ALA A 13 22.85 -29.41 -14.14
C ALA A 13 21.46 -29.11 -13.55
N GLY A 14 20.49 -30.00 -13.75
CA GLY A 14 19.15 -29.87 -13.19
C GLY A 14 19.14 -29.91 -11.66
N ILE A 15 19.88 -30.81 -11.07
CA ILE A 15 20.01 -30.91 -9.60
C ILE A 15 20.69 -29.66 -9.05
N ALA A 16 21.73 -29.16 -9.67
CA ALA A 16 22.41 -27.94 -9.25
C ALA A 16 21.50 -26.71 -9.33
N ALA A 17 20.68 -26.61 -10.37
CA ALA A 17 19.72 -25.51 -10.54
C ALA A 17 18.64 -25.54 -9.45
N VAL A 18 18.11 -26.72 -9.10
CA VAL A 18 17.11 -26.88 -8.04
C VAL A 18 17.70 -26.51 -6.67
N ALA A 19 18.91 -26.93 -6.38
CA ALA A 19 19.59 -26.60 -5.14
C ALA A 19 19.85 -25.08 -5.02
N GLY A 20 20.22 -24.42 -6.11
CA GLY A 20 20.39 -22.97 -6.15
C GLY A 20 19.08 -22.22 -5.93
N ALA A 21 17.98 -22.69 -6.52
CA ALA A 21 16.66 -22.10 -6.35
C ALA A 21 16.16 -22.23 -4.90
N GLN A 22 16.38 -23.37 -4.27
CA GLN A 22 16.02 -23.56 -2.87
C GLN A 22 16.84 -22.67 -1.92
N ALA A 23 18.11 -22.47 -2.23
CA ALA A 23 18.96 -21.59 -1.42
C ALA A 23 18.54 -20.12 -1.54
N ALA A 24 18.03 -19.70 -2.71
CA ALA A 24 17.50 -18.36 -2.90
C ALA A 24 16.15 -18.14 -2.21
N ASP A 25 15.33 -19.19 -2.13
CA ASP A 25 14.02 -19.15 -1.48
C ASP A 25 14.10 -19.35 0.03
N LEU A 26 15.21 -19.86 0.53
CA LEU A 26 15.38 -19.94 1.97
C LEU A 26 15.40 -18.53 2.53
N PRO A 27 14.34 -18.11 3.25
CA PRO A 27 14.41 -16.84 3.94
C PRO A 27 15.71 -16.85 4.75
N SER A 28 16.41 -15.77 4.72
CA SER A 28 17.59 -15.63 5.58
C SER A 28 17.07 -15.69 7.02
N ARG A 29 16.87 -16.90 7.46
CA ARG A 29 16.26 -17.26 8.72
C ARG A 29 17.01 -16.75 9.93
N LYS A 30 17.96 -15.96 9.67
CA LYS A 30 18.72 -15.35 10.72
C LYS A 30 18.39 -13.95 10.99
N ALA A 31 17.60 -13.34 10.15
CA ALA A 31 17.03 -12.09 10.53
C ALA A 31 16.08 -12.40 11.68
N ALA A 32 16.51 -12.13 12.90
CA ALA A 32 15.58 -11.88 13.96
C ALA A 32 14.53 -10.92 13.40
N PRO A 33 13.22 -11.08 13.69
CA PRO A 33 12.23 -10.13 13.23
C PRO A 33 12.66 -8.75 13.71
N VAL A 34 13.20 -7.97 12.78
CA VAL A 34 13.53 -6.59 13.06
C VAL A 34 12.17 -5.88 13.10
N GLU A 35 11.77 -5.49 14.27
CA GLU A 35 10.61 -4.62 14.40
C GLU A 35 10.97 -3.26 13.82
N TYR A 36 10.69 -3.08 12.55
CA TYR A 36 10.88 -1.78 11.91
C TYR A 36 9.87 -0.75 12.39
N VAL A 37 8.73 -1.22 12.90
CA VAL A 37 7.62 -0.36 13.29
C VAL A 37 7.13 -0.78 14.67
N ARG A 38 7.17 0.16 15.61
CA ARG A 38 6.59 -0.01 16.94
C ARG A 38 5.29 0.75 17.03
N VAL A 39 4.31 0.18 17.73
CA VAL A 39 3.04 0.84 17.98
C VAL A 39 3.24 2.02 18.93
N CYS A 40 2.67 3.16 18.59
CA CYS A 40 2.66 4.35 19.42
C CYS A 40 1.26 4.51 20.04
N THR A 41 1.17 4.41 21.35
CA THR A 41 -0.12 4.54 22.06
C THR A 41 -0.35 5.92 22.67
N ALA A 42 0.63 6.79 22.65
CA ALA A 42 0.58 8.09 23.32
C ALA A 42 -0.49 9.02 22.74
N TYR A 43 -0.86 8.88 21.47
CA TYR A 43 -1.79 9.77 20.78
C TYR A 43 -3.07 9.09 20.34
N GLY A 44 -3.28 7.85 20.72
CA GLY A 44 -4.44 7.05 20.37
C GLY A 44 -4.13 5.89 19.44
N ALA A 45 -5.17 5.24 18.96
CA ALA A 45 -5.03 4.07 18.10
C ALA A 45 -4.59 4.43 16.68
N GLY A 46 -3.84 3.55 16.05
CA GLY A 46 -3.42 3.68 14.66
C GLY A 46 -2.10 4.43 14.44
N PHE A 47 -1.48 4.92 15.49
CA PHE A 47 -0.17 5.55 15.40
C PHE A 47 0.95 4.53 15.55
N PHE A 48 2.04 4.76 14.86
CA PHE A 48 3.26 3.98 14.99
C PHE A 48 4.47 4.92 15.01
N TYR A 49 5.57 4.48 15.64
CA TYR A 49 6.80 5.26 15.62
C TYR A 49 7.47 5.17 14.27
N ILE A 50 7.93 6.31 13.76
CA ILE A 50 8.84 6.31 12.61
C ILE A 50 10.17 5.73 13.07
N PRO A 51 10.71 4.69 12.39
CA PRO A 51 11.96 4.05 12.82
C PRO A 51 13.09 5.06 13.03
N GLY A 52 13.76 4.95 14.18
CA GLY A 52 14.86 5.84 14.54
C GLY A 52 14.46 7.22 15.06
N THR A 53 13.16 7.46 15.30
CA THR A 53 12.66 8.74 15.82
C THR A 53 11.66 8.53 16.93
N ASP A 54 11.37 9.60 17.66
CA ASP A 54 10.29 9.65 18.65
C ASP A 54 8.98 10.18 18.06
N THR A 55 8.92 10.34 16.76
CA THR A 55 7.74 10.84 16.06
C THR A 55 6.78 9.71 15.78
N CYS A 56 5.52 9.90 16.15
CA CYS A 56 4.45 8.97 15.86
C CYS A 56 3.70 9.43 14.62
N LEU A 57 3.45 8.50 13.71
CA LEU A 57 2.78 8.75 12.45
C LEU A 57 1.54 7.87 12.35
N ARG A 58 0.46 8.44 11.87
CA ARG A 58 -0.74 7.71 11.49
C ARG A 58 -1.03 7.97 10.02
N VAL A 59 -1.20 6.90 9.28
CA VAL A 59 -1.60 6.93 7.87
C VAL A 59 -3.04 6.47 7.78
N GLY A 60 -3.86 7.26 7.14
CA GLY A 60 -5.26 6.92 6.93
C GLY A 60 -5.71 7.31 5.54
N GLY A 61 -6.87 6.85 5.17
CA GLY A 61 -7.45 7.20 3.88
C GLY A 61 -8.72 6.44 3.62
N ARG A 62 -9.34 6.77 2.50
CA ARG A 62 -10.50 6.03 2.01
C ARG A 62 -10.62 6.20 0.50
N VAL A 63 -11.25 5.22 -0.11
CA VAL A 63 -11.63 5.27 -1.53
C VAL A 63 -13.14 5.14 -1.58
N ARG A 64 -13.77 5.93 -2.44
CA ARG A 64 -15.21 5.90 -2.66
C ARG A 64 -15.47 5.97 -4.16
N ALA A 65 -16.29 5.08 -4.65
CA ALA A 65 -16.77 5.09 -6.02
C ALA A 65 -18.29 5.18 -5.99
N GLU A 66 -18.85 6.10 -6.77
CA GLU A 66 -20.28 6.35 -6.84
C GLU A 66 -20.72 6.34 -8.30
N MET A 67 -21.88 5.79 -8.55
CA MET A 67 -22.55 5.84 -9.84
C MET A 67 -23.97 6.34 -9.61
N GLY A 68 -24.36 7.33 -10.35
CA GLY A 68 -25.68 7.90 -10.27
C GLY A 68 -26.42 7.76 -11.60
N PHE A 69 -27.74 7.50 -11.51
CA PHE A 69 -28.65 7.47 -12.64
C PHE A 69 -29.77 8.45 -12.37
N ALA A 70 -30.13 9.24 -13.41
CA ALA A 70 -31.22 10.17 -13.30
C ALA A 70 -31.87 10.36 -14.68
N GLU A 71 -33.10 10.84 -14.71
CA GLU A 71 -33.73 11.22 -15.95
C GLU A 71 -32.98 12.38 -16.60
N ARG A 72 -32.88 12.34 -17.90
CA ARG A 72 -32.29 13.45 -18.66
C ARG A 72 -33.14 14.70 -18.50
N TRP A 73 -32.53 15.76 -18.03
CA TRP A 73 -33.21 17.06 -17.89
C TRP A 73 -33.24 17.86 -19.17
N SER A 74 -32.44 17.48 -20.18
CA SER A 74 -32.44 18.11 -21.52
C SER A 74 -31.91 17.13 -22.57
N ARG A 75 -32.13 17.48 -23.83
CA ARG A 75 -31.51 16.77 -24.95
C ARG A 75 -30.00 16.92 -24.85
N GLY A 76 -29.26 15.81 -24.91
CA GLY A 76 -27.80 15.81 -24.82
C GLY A 76 -27.25 15.71 -23.39
N ALA A 77 -28.13 15.71 -22.37
CA ALA A 77 -27.70 15.42 -21.00
C ALA A 77 -27.50 13.92 -20.80
N ASP A 78 -26.53 13.57 -20.02
CA ASP A 78 -26.30 12.17 -19.66
C ASP A 78 -27.32 11.71 -18.62
N GLY A 79 -27.83 10.49 -18.79
CA GLY A 79 -28.69 9.84 -17.80
C GLY A 79 -27.93 9.16 -16.69
N TYR A 80 -26.60 9.16 -16.71
CA TYR A 80 -25.74 8.57 -15.70
C TYR A 80 -24.50 9.43 -15.45
N GLY A 81 -23.91 9.23 -14.32
CA GLY A 81 -22.64 9.86 -13.99
C GLY A 81 -21.88 9.00 -13.01
N THR A 82 -20.57 9.11 -13.05
CA THR A 82 -19.69 8.43 -12.13
C THR A 82 -18.84 9.43 -11.37
N ARG A 83 -18.56 9.11 -10.13
CA ARG A 83 -17.63 9.87 -9.32
C ARG A 83 -16.73 8.90 -8.55
N SER A 84 -15.45 9.09 -8.64
CA SER A 84 -14.49 8.41 -7.79
C SER A 84 -13.76 9.42 -6.92
N TYR A 85 -13.48 9.01 -5.72
CA TYR A 85 -12.87 9.85 -4.70
C TYR A 85 -11.85 9.04 -3.94
N GLY A 86 -10.65 9.56 -3.84
CA GLY A 86 -9.58 8.99 -3.03
C GLY A 86 -9.07 10.00 -2.03
N ARG A 87 -8.83 9.58 -0.81
CA ARG A 87 -8.24 10.41 0.24
C ARG A 87 -7.08 9.68 0.88
N VAL A 88 -5.98 10.37 1.04
CA VAL A 88 -4.86 9.94 1.87
C VAL A 88 -4.60 11.04 2.91
N GLN A 89 -4.39 10.63 4.13
CA GLN A 89 -4.09 11.56 5.21
C GLN A 89 -2.93 11.03 6.06
N LEU A 90 -2.07 11.94 6.45
CA LEU A 90 -0.94 11.69 7.32
C LEU A 90 -1.06 12.59 8.55
N ASP A 91 -0.91 12.02 9.72
CA ASP A 91 -0.91 12.75 10.99
C ASP A 91 0.38 12.37 11.73
N ALA A 92 1.31 13.29 11.82
CA ALA A 92 2.58 13.11 12.51
C ALA A 92 2.59 13.94 13.79
N ARG A 93 2.94 13.33 14.90
CA ARG A 93 3.01 13.97 16.19
C ARG A 93 4.30 13.63 16.91
N THR A 94 4.93 14.63 17.48
CA THR A 94 6.13 14.45 18.29
C THR A 94 6.06 15.33 19.52
N GLN A 95 6.64 14.87 20.60
CA GLN A 95 6.72 15.63 21.84
C GLN A 95 7.95 16.55 21.79
N THR A 96 7.75 17.81 22.07
CA THR A 96 8.84 18.79 22.14
C THR A 96 8.87 19.45 23.52
N ALA A 97 9.94 20.19 23.81
CA ALA A 97 10.04 20.96 25.03
C ALA A 97 8.92 22.01 25.19
N PHE A 98 8.28 22.40 24.09
CA PHE A 98 7.19 23.38 24.06
C PHE A 98 5.81 22.73 23.97
N GLY A 99 5.72 21.40 24.00
CA GLY A 99 4.48 20.66 23.88
C GLY A 99 4.48 19.75 22.66
N THR A 100 3.30 19.25 22.32
CA THR A 100 3.14 18.35 21.18
C THR A 100 3.14 19.13 19.87
N LEU A 101 4.08 18.81 19.00
CA LEU A 101 4.10 19.31 17.62
C LEU A 101 3.30 18.34 16.74
N ARG A 102 2.35 18.88 15.97
CA ARG A 102 1.52 18.11 15.08
C ARG A 102 1.66 18.61 13.65
N ALA A 103 1.92 17.70 12.73
CA ALA A 103 1.84 17.96 11.30
C ALA A 103 0.73 17.09 10.72
N PHE A 104 -0.19 17.70 9.99
CA PHE A 104 -1.31 17.01 9.38
C PHE A 104 -1.40 17.37 7.90
N ILE A 105 -1.43 16.34 7.06
CA ILE A 105 -1.58 16.49 5.60
C ILE A 105 -2.75 15.64 5.16
N ARG A 106 -3.60 16.20 4.32
CA ARG A 106 -4.70 15.49 3.68
C ARG A 106 -4.72 15.83 2.20
N GLN A 107 -4.71 14.81 1.38
CA GLN A 107 -4.81 14.93 -0.07
C GLN A 107 -6.07 14.23 -0.55
N ASP A 108 -6.89 14.97 -1.26
CA ASP A 108 -8.12 14.47 -1.87
C ASP A 108 -7.96 14.51 -3.39
N ILE A 109 -8.32 13.40 -4.03
CA ILE A 109 -8.28 13.27 -5.49
C ILE A 109 -9.66 12.81 -5.93
N TYR A 110 -10.26 13.49 -6.92
CA TYR A 110 -11.54 13.09 -7.50
C TYR A 110 -11.50 13.08 -9.01
N SER A 111 -12.28 12.18 -9.56
CA SER A 111 -12.59 12.12 -10.97
C SER A 111 -14.10 12.01 -11.13
N ARG A 112 -14.62 12.71 -12.11
CA ARG A 112 -16.06 12.71 -12.41
C ARG A 112 -16.25 12.51 -13.91
N SER A 113 -17.31 11.80 -14.26
CA SER A 113 -17.80 11.73 -15.64
C SER A 113 -19.32 11.87 -15.62
N GLY A 114 -19.86 12.48 -16.68
CA GLY A 114 -21.28 12.77 -16.78
C GLY A 114 -21.69 14.08 -16.10
N PHE A 115 -22.96 14.47 -16.30
CA PHE A 115 -23.49 15.75 -15.82
C PHE A 115 -24.46 15.59 -14.63
N ILE A 116 -24.48 14.46 -13.98
CA ILE A 116 -25.32 14.27 -12.81
C ILE A 116 -24.73 15.04 -11.63
N ARG A 117 -25.57 15.85 -11.02
CA ARG A 117 -25.23 16.49 -9.75
C ARG A 117 -25.41 15.47 -8.61
N TYR A 118 -24.33 15.22 -7.91
CA TYR A 118 -24.38 14.47 -6.66
C TYR A 118 -24.68 15.47 -5.54
N GLY A 119 -25.80 15.29 -4.94
CA GLY A 119 -26.16 16.05 -3.76
C GLY A 119 -25.39 15.64 -2.51
#